data_1bc8f775f1f8173d31035b2c1380e31f
#
_entry.id   1bc8f775f1f8173d31035b2c1380e31f
#
_cell.length_a   1.000
_cell.length_b   1.000
_cell.length_c   1.000
_cell.angle_alpha   90.00
_cell.angle_beta   90.00
_cell.angle_gamma   90.00
#
_symmetry.space_group_name_H-M   'P 1'
#
loop_
_entity.id
_entity.type
_entity.pdbx_description
1 polymer ?
#
loop_
_entity_poly.entity_id
_entity_poly.type
_entity_poly.pdbx_seq_one_letter_code
_entity_poly.pdbx_strand_id
1 'polypeptide(L)'
;DCSDETQAMINTGFTKEAFDSSLERVKRREQNYYGPTDTWLYEALEKHPIKGKHVCLMGSTYPWYEALVIEHGAETCTVIEYSPRESFHEKIAYLQPHEVTAEHKFDACLSISSYEHDGLGRYGDPLNVDGDLEAMKNTKNLLVTDGLLYLSIPVGRDKVVYNVHRVYGVNRLPLLLEGWETVDRYG
;
A
#
# COMPACT_ATOMS: atom_id res chain seq x y z
N ASP A 1 0.11 -11.36 23.05
CA ASP A 1 0.50 -10.09 22.46
C ASP A 1 1.25 -10.31 21.16
N CYS A 2 0.46 -10.38 20.07
CA CYS A 2 1.00 -10.55 18.72
C CYS A 2 1.67 -9.27 18.18
N SER A 3 1.52 -8.13 18.88
CA SER A 3 1.97 -6.82 18.40
C SER A 3 3.50 -6.64 18.45
N ASP A 4 4.14 -7.07 19.52
CA ASP A 4 5.56 -6.77 19.74
C ASP A 4 6.48 -7.66 18.89
N GLU A 5 6.14 -8.94 18.71
CA GLU A 5 6.92 -9.85 17.84
C GLU A 5 6.75 -9.48 16.37
N THR A 6 5.52 -9.16 15.95
CA THR A 6 5.26 -8.71 14.57
C THR A 6 5.98 -7.38 14.30
N GLN A 7 5.96 -6.44 15.24
CA GLN A 7 6.64 -5.16 15.13
C GLN A 7 8.16 -5.32 15.09
N ALA A 8 8.72 -6.23 15.89
CA ALA A 8 10.16 -6.54 15.87
C ALA A 8 10.58 -7.16 14.53
N MET A 9 9.80 -8.09 13.97
CA MET A 9 10.08 -8.67 12.66
C MET A 9 10.01 -7.61 11.54
N ILE A 10 9.02 -6.73 11.57
CA ILE A 10 8.86 -5.65 10.60
C ILE A 10 10.07 -4.71 10.65
N ASN A 11 10.55 -4.34 11.84
CA ASN A 11 11.67 -3.42 12.00
C ASN A 11 13.02 -4.04 11.57
N THR A 12 13.21 -5.34 11.71
CA THR A 12 14.47 -6.02 11.31
C THR A 12 14.58 -6.24 9.79
N GLY A 13 13.46 -6.26 9.06
CA GLY A 13 13.44 -6.48 7.61
C GLY A 13 13.62 -5.21 6.76
N PHE A 14 13.61 -4.02 7.39
CA PHE A 14 13.67 -2.73 6.69
C PHE A 14 15.11 -2.20 6.66
N THR A 15 15.92 -2.71 5.76
CA THR A 15 17.32 -2.28 5.59
C THR A 15 17.59 -1.89 4.14
N LYS A 16 18.67 -1.15 3.93
CA LYS A 16 19.15 -0.83 2.58
C LYS A 16 19.46 -2.08 1.77
N GLU A 17 20.05 -3.08 2.40
CA GLU A 17 20.38 -4.36 1.76
C GLU A 17 19.11 -5.11 1.31
N ALA A 18 18.05 -5.10 2.12
CA ALA A 18 16.76 -5.68 1.77
C ALA A 18 16.12 -4.93 0.58
N PHE A 19 16.23 -3.61 0.54
CA PHE A 19 15.79 -2.79 -0.58
C PHE A 19 16.60 -3.10 -1.85
N ASP A 20 17.92 -3.09 -1.78
CA ASP A 20 18.79 -3.37 -2.93
C ASP A 20 18.52 -4.79 -3.48
N SER A 21 18.33 -5.78 -2.61
CA SER A 21 17.93 -7.14 -3.00
C SER A 21 16.56 -7.16 -3.68
N SER A 22 15.58 -6.43 -3.13
CA SER A 22 14.24 -6.31 -3.72
C SER A 22 14.32 -5.66 -5.10
N LEU A 23 15.11 -4.61 -5.25
CA LEU A 23 15.29 -3.89 -6.51
C LEU A 23 15.83 -4.81 -7.62
N GLU A 24 16.84 -5.64 -7.31
CA GLU A 24 17.39 -6.61 -8.27
C GLU A 24 16.35 -7.69 -8.65
N ARG A 25 15.52 -8.12 -7.74
CA ARG A 25 14.45 -9.08 -7.99
C ARG A 25 13.31 -8.47 -8.82
N VAL A 26 12.94 -7.23 -8.52
CA VAL A 26 11.94 -6.46 -9.28
C VAL A 26 12.38 -6.24 -10.72
N LYS A 27 13.66 -5.91 -10.99
CA LYS A 27 14.21 -5.81 -12.34
C LYS A 27 14.06 -7.09 -13.15
N ARG A 28 14.10 -8.24 -12.49
CA ARG A 28 13.86 -9.55 -13.12
C ARG A 28 12.38 -9.94 -13.16
N ARG A 29 11.47 -9.04 -12.69
CA ARG A 29 10.01 -9.25 -12.61
C ARG A 29 9.64 -10.49 -11.77
N GLU A 30 10.40 -10.74 -10.73
CA GLU A 30 10.10 -11.82 -9.79
C GLU A 30 8.83 -11.51 -9.01
N GLN A 31 8.18 -12.56 -8.53
CA GLN A 31 7.10 -12.47 -7.57
C GLN A 31 7.65 -12.48 -6.13
N ASN A 32 6.92 -11.87 -5.21
CA ASN A 32 7.21 -11.92 -3.79
C ASN A 32 6.07 -12.61 -3.03
N TYR A 33 5.75 -12.17 -1.83
CA TYR A 33 4.82 -12.83 -0.91
C TYR A 33 3.42 -13.08 -1.51
N TYR A 34 2.90 -12.13 -2.27
CA TYR A 34 1.55 -12.24 -2.85
C TYR A 34 1.50 -12.92 -4.23
N GLY A 35 2.61 -13.42 -4.72
CA GLY A 35 2.68 -14.24 -5.95
C GLY A 35 2.04 -13.55 -7.16
N PRO A 36 0.90 -14.08 -7.68
CA PRO A 36 0.27 -13.55 -8.89
C PRO A 36 -0.08 -12.06 -8.83
N THR A 37 -0.35 -11.51 -7.64
CA THR A 37 -0.64 -10.08 -7.47
C THR A 37 0.52 -9.21 -7.97
N ASP A 38 1.76 -9.63 -7.74
CA ASP A 38 2.91 -8.87 -8.25
C ASP A 38 2.96 -8.89 -9.78
N THR A 39 2.61 -10.01 -10.43
CA THR A 39 2.51 -10.08 -11.90
C THR A 39 1.45 -9.12 -12.41
N TRP A 40 0.27 -9.11 -11.83
CA TRP A 40 -0.80 -8.19 -12.20
C TRP A 40 -0.43 -6.72 -11.96
N LEU A 41 0.34 -6.46 -10.91
CA LEU A 41 0.83 -5.11 -10.63
C LEU A 41 1.85 -4.65 -11.68
N TYR A 42 2.76 -5.53 -12.13
CA TYR A 42 3.65 -5.21 -13.26
C TYR A 42 2.86 -4.87 -14.53
N GLU A 43 1.84 -5.67 -14.87
CA GLU A 43 0.96 -5.42 -16.02
C GLU A 43 0.21 -4.08 -15.89
N ALA A 44 -0.31 -3.80 -14.70
CA ALA A 44 -1.01 -2.55 -14.42
C ALA A 44 -0.09 -1.33 -14.57
N LEU A 45 1.14 -1.41 -14.06
CA LEU A 45 2.13 -0.33 -14.16
C LEU A 45 2.69 -0.14 -15.58
N GLU A 46 2.70 -1.18 -16.41
CA GLU A 46 3.00 -1.05 -17.84
C GLU A 46 1.90 -0.30 -18.60
N LYS A 47 0.64 -0.62 -18.28
CA LYS A 47 -0.52 0.01 -18.91
C LYS A 47 -0.75 1.44 -18.43
N HIS A 48 -0.55 1.67 -17.15
CA HIS A 48 -0.72 2.96 -16.47
C HIS A 48 0.59 3.36 -15.77
N PRO A 49 1.58 3.90 -16.49
CA PRO A 49 2.92 4.11 -15.94
C PRO A 49 2.97 5.21 -14.86
N ILE A 50 3.79 4.96 -13.85
CA ILE A 50 4.09 5.90 -12.76
C ILE A 50 5.41 6.66 -12.95
N LYS A 51 6.04 6.55 -14.10
CA LYS A 51 7.31 7.21 -14.39
C LYS A 51 7.20 8.74 -14.26
N GLY A 52 8.11 9.33 -13.47
CA GLY A 52 8.15 10.77 -13.19
C GLY A 52 7.04 11.27 -12.26
N LYS A 53 6.26 10.36 -11.66
CA LYS A 53 5.15 10.69 -10.76
C LYS A 53 5.57 10.70 -9.30
N HIS A 54 4.89 11.50 -8.49
CA HIS A 54 4.93 11.43 -7.04
C HIS A 54 3.95 10.36 -6.56
N VAL A 55 4.47 9.30 -5.96
CA VAL A 55 3.71 8.10 -5.62
C VAL A 55 3.56 7.97 -4.10
N CYS A 56 2.35 7.67 -3.64
CA CYS A 56 2.07 7.27 -2.27
C CYS A 56 1.98 5.74 -2.18
N LEU A 57 2.55 5.15 -1.15
CA LEU A 57 2.44 3.73 -0.82
C LEU A 57 1.79 3.58 0.55
N MET A 58 0.67 2.85 0.63
CA MET A 58 -0.07 2.62 1.87
C MET A 58 0.39 1.34 2.54
N GLY A 59 1.04 1.47 3.69
CA GLY A 59 1.56 0.36 4.47
C GLY A 59 2.74 -0.34 3.80
N SER A 60 3.74 -0.69 4.58
CA SER A 60 4.85 -1.51 4.09
C SER A 60 5.51 -2.26 5.24
N THR A 61 5.61 -3.57 5.10
CA THR A 61 6.28 -4.44 6.07
C THR A 61 7.64 -4.94 5.60
N TYR A 62 7.97 -4.72 4.31
CA TYR A 62 9.23 -5.09 3.67
C TYR A 62 9.41 -4.25 2.40
N PRO A 63 10.60 -3.73 2.06
CA PRO A 63 10.79 -2.71 1.02
C PRO A 63 10.69 -3.27 -0.42
N TRP A 64 9.69 -4.11 -0.68
CA TRP A 64 9.41 -4.67 -1.99
C TRP A 64 8.67 -3.68 -2.90
N TYR A 65 7.61 -3.08 -2.40
CA TYR A 65 6.82 -2.15 -3.20
C TYR A 65 7.50 -0.80 -3.35
N GLU A 66 8.33 -0.39 -2.39
CA GLU A 66 9.23 0.76 -2.55
C GLU A 66 10.21 0.52 -3.71
N ALA A 67 10.84 -0.65 -3.76
CA ALA A 67 11.74 -1.02 -4.84
C ALA A 67 10.99 -1.08 -6.19
N LEU A 68 9.77 -1.60 -6.19
CA LEU A 68 8.93 -1.67 -7.38
C LEU A 68 8.56 -0.26 -7.89
N VAL A 69 8.17 0.64 -7.02
CA VAL A 69 7.83 2.03 -7.36
C VAL A 69 9.04 2.77 -7.93
N ILE A 70 10.22 2.61 -7.32
CA ILE A 70 11.47 3.23 -7.78
C ILE A 70 11.92 2.64 -9.13
N GLU A 71 11.88 1.33 -9.30
CA GLU A 71 12.26 0.67 -10.57
C GLU A 71 11.36 1.10 -11.75
N HIS A 72 10.06 1.34 -11.49
CA HIS A 72 9.14 1.86 -12.50
C HIS A 72 9.28 3.37 -12.73
N GLY A 73 10.32 3.98 -12.17
CA GLY A 73 10.76 5.33 -12.49
C GLY A 73 9.96 6.45 -11.84
N ALA A 74 9.29 6.20 -10.71
CA ALA A 74 8.66 7.26 -9.94
C ALA A 74 9.68 8.35 -9.56
N GLU A 75 9.22 9.61 -9.52
CA GLU A 75 10.05 10.72 -9.06
C GLU A 75 10.29 10.62 -7.55
N THR A 76 9.23 10.35 -6.79
CA THR A 76 9.31 10.09 -5.34
C THR A 76 8.35 8.99 -4.93
N CYS A 77 8.66 8.31 -3.83
CA CYS A 77 7.80 7.37 -3.13
C CYS A 77 7.61 7.83 -1.68
N THR A 78 6.41 8.21 -1.29
CA THR A 78 6.07 8.51 0.11
C THR A 78 5.29 7.34 0.69
N VAL A 79 5.86 6.67 1.65
CA VAL A 79 5.22 5.54 2.35
C VAL A 79 4.48 6.07 3.57
N ILE A 80 3.19 5.78 3.68
CA ILE A 80 2.38 6.10 4.86
C ILE A 80 2.25 4.82 5.69
N GLU A 81 2.89 4.82 6.87
CA GLU A 81 3.02 3.65 7.72
C GLU A 81 2.86 4.03 9.20
N TYR A 82 2.19 3.21 10.00
CA TYR A 82 2.00 3.46 11.43
C TYR A 82 3.32 3.40 12.21
N SER A 83 4.22 2.51 11.80
CA SER A 83 5.54 2.40 12.43
C SER A 83 6.50 3.47 11.89
N PRO A 84 7.15 4.28 12.75
CA PRO A 84 8.13 5.24 12.30
C PRO A 84 9.32 4.55 11.64
N ARG A 85 9.80 5.09 10.53
CA ARG A 85 10.92 4.55 9.76
C ARG A 85 11.86 5.64 9.29
N GLU A 86 13.14 5.30 9.18
CA GLU A 86 14.14 6.15 8.54
C GLU A 86 14.27 5.77 7.06
N SER A 87 14.44 6.78 6.22
CA SER A 87 14.67 6.54 4.80
C SER A 87 16.11 6.07 4.56
N PHE A 88 16.25 5.09 3.69
CA PHE A 88 17.53 4.56 3.19
C PHE A 88 17.78 4.92 1.71
N HIS A 89 16.89 5.70 1.10
CA HIS A 89 16.98 6.07 -0.32
C HIS A 89 16.46 7.51 -0.52
N GLU A 90 17.18 8.33 -1.29
CA GLU A 90 16.89 9.76 -1.49
C GLU A 90 15.49 10.07 -2.04
N LYS A 91 14.90 9.15 -2.80
CA LYS A 91 13.56 9.29 -3.38
C LYS A 91 12.45 8.71 -2.50
N ILE A 92 12.76 8.13 -1.36
CA ILE A 92 11.78 7.50 -0.48
C ILE A 92 11.66 8.28 0.82
N ALA A 93 10.43 8.64 1.18
CA ALA A 93 10.10 9.25 2.46
C ALA A 93 9.10 8.36 3.21
N TYR A 94 9.16 8.37 4.55
CA TYR A 94 8.19 7.69 5.41
C TYR A 94 7.47 8.74 6.25
N LEU A 95 6.14 8.64 6.28
CA LEU A 95 5.28 9.48 7.10
C LEU A 95 4.36 8.58 7.94
N GLN A 96 4.15 8.96 9.19
CA GLN A 96 3.06 8.38 9.97
C GLN A 96 1.72 9.03 9.56
N PRO A 97 0.58 8.34 9.72
CA PRO A 97 -0.73 8.89 9.30
C PRO A 97 -1.05 10.28 9.86
N HIS A 98 -0.58 10.59 11.08
CA HIS A 98 -0.82 11.90 11.72
C HIS A 98 0.06 13.03 11.15
N GLU A 99 1.12 12.72 10.40
CA GLU A 99 1.98 13.68 9.73
C GLU A 99 1.46 14.05 8.33
N VAL A 100 0.50 13.27 7.83
CA VAL A 100 -0.09 13.51 6.51
C VAL A 100 -1.07 14.68 6.58
N THR A 101 -0.84 15.69 5.76
CA THR A 101 -1.66 16.92 5.68
C THR A 101 -2.36 17.04 4.33
N ALA A 102 -3.31 17.96 4.21
CA ALA A 102 -4.01 18.24 2.95
C ALA A 102 -3.10 18.79 1.83
N GLU A 103 -1.89 19.24 2.19
CA GLU A 103 -0.89 19.74 1.24
C GLU A 103 -0.17 18.60 0.50
N HIS A 104 -0.14 17.39 1.09
CA HIS A 104 0.39 16.23 0.43
C HIS A 104 -0.52 15.84 -0.73
N LYS A 105 0.03 15.87 -1.95
CA LYS A 105 -0.67 15.46 -3.18
C LYS A 105 0.20 14.51 -3.98
N PHE A 106 -0.44 13.46 -4.48
CA PHE A 106 0.22 12.39 -5.22
C PHE A 106 -0.46 12.15 -6.55
N ASP A 107 0.31 11.79 -7.55
CA ASP A 107 -0.20 11.41 -8.88
C ASP A 107 -0.75 9.99 -8.91
N ALA A 108 -0.24 9.15 -8.02
CA ALA A 108 -0.66 7.76 -7.87
C ALA A 108 -0.52 7.28 -6.42
N CYS A 109 -1.34 6.30 -6.07
CA CYS A 109 -1.24 5.59 -4.80
C CYS A 109 -1.22 4.08 -5.05
N LEU A 110 -0.39 3.35 -4.31
CA LEU A 110 -0.40 1.90 -4.24
C LEU A 110 -0.89 1.46 -2.86
N SER A 111 -1.86 0.57 -2.80
CA SER A 111 -2.28 -0.13 -1.59
C SER A 111 -2.40 -1.62 -1.89
N ILE A 112 -1.39 -2.37 -1.48
CA ILE A 112 -1.30 -3.80 -1.75
C ILE A 112 -1.44 -4.55 -0.44
N SER A 113 -2.63 -5.09 -0.19
CA SER A 113 -2.98 -5.78 1.06
C SER A 113 -2.69 -4.91 2.30
N SER A 114 -3.27 -3.70 2.31
CA SER A 114 -3.11 -2.74 3.41
C SER A 114 -4.46 -2.37 4.04
N TYR A 115 -5.40 -1.83 3.28
CA TYR A 115 -6.65 -1.27 3.83
C TYR A 115 -7.53 -2.30 4.56
N GLU A 116 -7.46 -3.57 4.21
CA GLU A 116 -8.19 -4.63 4.90
C GLU A 116 -7.80 -4.79 6.37
N HIS A 117 -6.68 -4.20 6.77
CA HIS A 117 -6.18 -4.23 8.14
C HIS A 117 -6.60 -3.00 8.96
N ASP A 118 -6.90 -1.88 8.30
CA ASP A 118 -7.17 -0.60 8.96
C ASP A 118 -8.37 -0.66 9.91
N GLY A 119 -8.19 -0.13 11.12
CA GLY A 119 -9.19 -0.14 12.17
C GLY A 119 -9.30 -1.45 12.94
N LEU A 120 -8.40 -2.42 12.72
CA LEU A 120 -8.39 -3.70 13.46
C LEU A 120 -7.35 -3.75 14.59
N GLY A 121 -6.50 -2.72 14.72
CA GLY A 121 -5.51 -2.57 15.78
C GLY A 121 -4.26 -3.45 15.60
N ARG A 122 -4.10 -4.10 14.46
CA ARG A 122 -3.00 -5.05 14.21
C ARG A 122 -1.64 -4.37 14.16
N TYR A 123 -1.56 -3.19 13.56
CA TYR A 123 -0.32 -2.46 13.33
C TYR A 123 -0.19 -1.19 14.18
N GLY A 124 -0.94 -1.12 15.29
CA GLY A 124 -0.97 0.04 16.17
C GLY A 124 -2.01 1.08 15.76
N ASP A 125 -2.82 0.78 14.75
CA ASP A 125 -3.94 1.59 14.30
C ASP A 125 -5.07 1.60 15.35
N PRO A 126 -5.82 2.70 15.50
CA PRO A 126 -6.96 2.77 16.41
C PRO A 126 -8.08 1.85 15.94
N LEU A 127 -8.78 1.21 16.90
CA LEU A 127 -9.94 0.38 16.56
C LEU A 127 -11.06 1.21 15.94
N ASN A 128 -11.43 0.87 14.72
CA ASN A 128 -12.49 1.53 13.97
C ASN A 128 -13.14 0.53 12.99
N VAL A 129 -14.45 0.30 13.15
CA VAL A 129 -15.18 -0.66 12.30
C VAL A 129 -15.16 -0.29 10.81
N ASP A 130 -15.01 0.99 10.50
CA ASP A 130 -14.99 1.56 9.15
C ASP A 130 -13.61 2.16 8.78
N GLY A 131 -12.55 1.73 9.47
CA GLY A 131 -11.19 2.22 9.25
C GLY A 131 -10.72 2.07 7.80
N ASP A 132 -11.04 0.96 7.15
CA ASP A 132 -10.76 0.71 5.73
C ASP A 132 -11.53 1.67 4.79
N LEU A 133 -12.79 1.96 5.08
CA LEU A 133 -13.59 2.90 4.30
C LEU A 133 -13.07 4.34 4.44
N GLU A 134 -12.70 4.71 5.67
CA GLU A 134 -12.09 6.02 5.94
C GLU A 134 -10.71 6.14 5.26
N ALA A 135 -9.90 5.09 5.28
CA ALA A 135 -8.61 5.07 4.61
C ALA A 135 -8.76 5.27 3.08
N MET A 136 -9.71 4.57 2.45
CA MET A 136 -10.03 4.76 1.03
C MET A 136 -10.49 6.19 0.72
N LYS A 137 -11.36 6.77 1.57
CA LYS A 137 -11.83 8.15 1.42
C LYS A 137 -10.69 9.15 1.60
N ASN A 138 -9.82 8.93 2.57
CA ASN A 138 -8.66 9.80 2.83
C ASN A 138 -7.67 9.73 1.67
N THR A 139 -7.41 8.55 1.13
CA THR A 139 -6.54 8.38 -0.06
C THR A 139 -7.05 9.17 -1.25
N LYS A 140 -8.37 9.21 -1.47
CA LYS A 140 -8.95 10.04 -2.52
C LYS A 140 -8.61 11.52 -2.36
N ASN A 141 -8.56 12.01 -1.12
CA ASN A 141 -8.20 13.40 -0.83
C ASN A 141 -6.70 13.68 -1.04
N LEU A 142 -5.86 12.67 -1.01
CA LEU A 142 -4.41 12.78 -1.23
C LEU A 142 -4.03 12.72 -2.72
N LEU A 143 -4.90 12.19 -3.57
CA LEU A 143 -4.64 12.15 -5.01
C LEU A 143 -4.96 13.49 -5.68
N VAL A 144 -4.19 13.81 -6.71
CA VAL A 144 -4.51 14.88 -7.66
C VAL A 144 -5.74 14.47 -8.49
N THR A 145 -6.33 15.42 -9.21
CA THR A 145 -7.37 15.10 -10.21
C THR A 145 -6.83 14.09 -11.22
N ASP A 146 -7.61 13.07 -11.53
CA ASP A 146 -7.24 11.94 -12.39
C ASP A 146 -6.07 11.10 -11.87
N GLY A 147 -5.73 11.22 -10.59
CA GLY A 147 -4.76 10.36 -9.92
C GLY A 147 -5.25 8.91 -9.82
N LEU A 148 -4.33 7.94 -9.90
CA LEU A 148 -4.64 6.52 -9.95
C LEU A 148 -4.38 5.83 -8.60
N LEU A 149 -5.29 4.93 -8.23
CA LEU A 149 -5.09 4.00 -7.12
C LEU A 149 -4.89 2.57 -7.67
N TYR A 150 -3.74 1.98 -7.36
CA TYR A 150 -3.47 0.55 -7.57
C TYR A 150 -3.84 -0.18 -6.29
N LEU A 151 -4.97 -0.87 -6.31
CA LEU A 151 -5.57 -1.51 -5.14
C LEU A 151 -5.53 -3.03 -5.27
N SER A 152 -4.95 -3.71 -4.29
CA SER A 152 -5.08 -5.15 -4.11
C SER A 152 -5.63 -5.46 -2.73
N ILE A 153 -6.73 -6.20 -2.68
CA ILE A 153 -7.44 -6.57 -1.45
C ILE A 153 -7.96 -8.01 -1.54
N PRO A 154 -8.16 -8.70 -0.43
CA PRO A 154 -8.81 -10.02 -0.42
C PRO A 154 -10.30 -9.89 -0.79
N VAL A 155 -10.71 -10.57 -1.86
CA VAL A 155 -12.11 -10.62 -2.28
C VAL A 155 -12.71 -12.01 -2.05
N GLY A 156 -14.01 -12.06 -1.67
CA GLY A 156 -14.68 -13.31 -1.40
C GLY A 156 -16.01 -13.10 -0.64
N ARG A 157 -16.40 -14.04 0.21
CA ARG A 157 -17.55 -13.84 1.09
C ARG A 157 -17.17 -12.83 2.18
N ASP A 158 -18.01 -11.80 2.40
CA ASP A 158 -17.80 -10.80 3.45
C ASP A 158 -17.45 -11.46 4.79
N LYS A 159 -16.29 -11.09 5.34
CA LYS A 159 -15.79 -11.63 6.59
C LYS A 159 -14.81 -10.65 7.24
N VAL A 160 -14.85 -10.59 8.57
CA VAL A 160 -13.80 -9.99 9.38
C VAL A 160 -13.13 -11.10 10.17
N VAL A 161 -11.81 -11.22 10.04
CA VAL A 161 -10.97 -12.02 10.92
C VAL A 161 -10.40 -11.06 11.96
N TYR A 162 -10.84 -11.22 13.21
CA TYR A 162 -10.47 -10.30 14.29
C TYR A 162 -8.96 -10.11 14.37
N ASN A 163 -8.53 -8.86 14.50
CA ASN A 163 -7.13 -8.45 14.57
C ASN A 163 -6.24 -8.98 13.42
N VAL A 164 -6.84 -9.35 12.27
CA VAL A 164 -6.08 -9.86 11.11
C VAL A 164 -6.41 -9.06 9.86
N HIS A 165 -7.56 -9.30 9.24
CA HIS A 165 -7.97 -8.61 8.01
C HIS A 165 -9.47 -8.75 7.73
N ARG A 166 -9.96 -7.95 6.79
CA ARG A 166 -11.28 -8.11 6.15
C ARG A 166 -11.14 -8.86 4.84
N VAL A 167 -12.20 -9.56 4.46
CA VAL A 167 -12.43 -10.09 3.10
C VAL A 167 -13.65 -9.37 2.55
N TYR A 168 -13.55 -8.83 1.36
CA TYR A 168 -14.57 -7.98 0.75
C TYR A 168 -15.47 -8.78 -0.18
N GLY A 169 -16.76 -8.78 0.13
CA GLY A 169 -17.80 -9.44 -0.63
C GLY A 169 -18.85 -8.44 -1.16
N VAL A 170 -20.03 -8.99 -1.42
CA VAL A 170 -21.12 -8.24 -2.06
C VAL A 170 -21.65 -7.05 -1.25
N ASN A 171 -21.43 -7.06 0.08
CA ASN A 171 -21.92 -5.97 0.93
C ASN A 171 -20.84 -4.89 1.14
N ARG A 172 -19.59 -5.26 1.47
CA ARG A 172 -18.56 -4.28 1.84
C ARG A 172 -17.74 -3.76 0.66
N LEU A 173 -17.54 -4.56 -0.38
CA LEU A 173 -16.78 -4.10 -1.56
C LEU A 173 -17.39 -2.87 -2.24
N PRO A 174 -18.72 -2.77 -2.45
CA PRO A 174 -19.31 -1.56 -3.00
C PRO A 174 -19.11 -0.32 -2.12
N LEU A 175 -19.12 -0.48 -0.80
CA LEU A 175 -18.85 0.62 0.15
C LEU A 175 -17.39 1.08 0.08
N LEU A 176 -16.46 0.12 -0.01
CA LEU A 176 -15.03 0.41 -0.14
C LEU A 176 -14.73 1.21 -1.42
N LEU A 177 -15.41 0.88 -2.52
CA LEU A 177 -15.20 1.50 -3.83
C LEU A 177 -16.11 2.71 -4.08
N GLU A 178 -16.88 3.17 -3.08
CA GLU A 178 -17.77 4.30 -3.23
C GLU A 178 -17.04 5.56 -3.68
N GLY A 179 -17.50 6.14 -4.79
CA GLY A 179 -16.93 7.34 -5.39
C GLY A 179 -15.60 7.12 -6.12
N TRP A 180 -15.21 5.87 -6.37
CA TRP A 180 -14.09 5.49 -7.24
C TRP A 180 -14.62 4.96 -8.58
N GLU A 181 -13.89 5.25 -9.64
CA GLU A 181 -14.11 4.64 -10.96
C GLU A 181 -13.09 3.53 -11.17
N THR A 182 -13.57 2.34 -11.53
CA THR A 182 -12.69 1.23 -11.86
C THR A 182 -12.23 1.34 -13.31
N VAL A 183 -10.95 1.60 -13.52
CA VAL A 183 -10.35 1.70 -14.87
C VAL A 183 -10.03 0.32 -15.43
N ASP A 184 -9.39 -0.53 -14.63
CA ASP A 184 -9.01 -1.91 -15.00
C ASP A 184 -9.18 -2.87 -13.84
N ARG A 185 -9.23 -4.18 -14.17
CA ARG A 185 -9.22 -5.27 -13.19
C ARG A 185 -8.24 -6.35 -13.61
N TYR A 186 -7.57 -6.93 -12.64
CA TYR A 186 -6.60 -8.00 -12.77
C TYR A 186 -6.92 -9.11 -11.76
N GLY A 187 -6.76 -10.38 -12.15
CA GLY A 187 -7.04 -11.55 -11.30
C GLY A 187 -8.41 -12.16 -11.46
#